data_4b4ad0063de7b0fc6e4885601ef00483
#
_entry.id   4b4ad0063de7b0fc6e4885601ef00483
#
_cell.length_a   1.000
_cell.length_b   1.000
_cell.length_c   1.000
_cell.angle_alpha   90.00
_cell.angle_beta   90.00
_cell.angle_gamma   90.00
#
_symmetry.space_group_name_H-M   'P 1'
#
loop_
_entity.id
_entity.type
_entity.pdbx_description
1 polymer ?
#
loop_
_entity_poly.entity_id
_entity_poly.type
_entity_poly.pdbx_seq_one_letter_code
_entity_poly.pdbx_strand_id
1 'polypeptide(L)'
;KPSSAASDVYKRQTLSGQTVEAFLYSILHANPLAVGLNCALGASEMRPWLSELSKSAALYVFAYPNAGLPNEFGEYDQSPGHMANEISGFAKEGLVNLVGGCCGTTPEHISAIAESVNGLRPRNIPNIDNYTRLSGLEPLTIRPESNFINIGERTNVTGSSIFRKLIKNGDYEKALSVARDQVENGAQIIDINMDEGLLDSESVMETFLRMIASEPDISKVPVMIDSSKWSVLETGLKNIQGKGIVNSISLKEGEDEFIRQAKEIKKYGAAVIVMALSLIHI
;
A
#
# COMPACT_ATOMS: atom_id res chain seq x y z
N LYS A 1 1.69 15.84 8.55
CA LYS A 1 2.67 16.08 7.46
C LYS A 1 2.49 15.00 6.42
N PRO A 2 2.35 15.29 5.13
CA PRO A 2 2.44 14.26 4.13
C PRO A 2 3.83 13.62 4.22
N SER A 3 3.88 12.32 4.43
CA SER A 3 5.15 11.60 4.39
C SER A 3 5.56 11.49 2.93
N SER A 4 6.66 12.13 2.56
CA SER A 4 7.31 11.85 1.29
C SER A 4 7.91 10.45 1.38
N ALA A 5 7.31 9.49 0.71
CA ALA A 5 7.91 8.18 0.55
C ALA A 5 9.04 8.30 -0.48
N ALA A 6 10.28 8.30 -0.01
CA ALA A 6 11.43 8.18 -0.88
C ALA A 6 11.45 6.77 -1.51
N SER A 7 11.66 6.67 -2.82
CA SER A 7 11.72 5.38 -3.49
C SER A 7 13.15 4.83 -3.52
N ASP A 8 13.31 3.53 -3.25
CA ASP A 8 14.58 2.82 -3.46
C ASP A 8 14.80 2.58 -4.96
N VAL A 9 15.86 3.17 -5.52
CA VAL A 9 16.20 3.16 -6.94
C VAL A 9 16.37 1.75 -7.51
N TYR A 10 16.90 0.83 -6.71
CA TYR A 10 17.26 -0.51 -7.18
C TYR A 10 16.10 -1.50 -7.17
N LYS A 11 15.09 -1.29 -6.33
CA LYS A 11 14.03 -2.29 -6.08
C LYS A 11 12.63 -1.89 -6.54
N ARG A 12 12.47 -0.73 -7.17
CA ARG A 12 11.14 -0.23 -7.60
C ARG A 12 10.15 0.02 -6.46
N GLN A 13 10.63 0.39 -5.29
CA GLN A 13 9.85 0.40 -4.05
C GLN A 13 10.02 1.71 -3.27
N THR A 14 9.07 2.01 -2.39
CA THR A 14 9.22 3.04 -1.36
C THR A 14 10.30 2.64 -0.36
N LEU A 15 10.69 3.52 0.56
CA LEU A 15 11.62 3.17 1.65
C LEU A 15 11.15 1.97 2.47
N SER A 16 9.84 1.76 2.57
CA SER A 16 9.25 0.59 3.23
C SER A 16 9.18 -0.66 2.36
N GLY A 17 9.69 -0.62 1.13
CA GLY A 17 9.69 -1.74 0.21
C GLY A 17 8.42 -1.87 -0.65
N GLN A 18 7.47 -0.95 -0.56
CA GLN A 18 6.21 -1.00 -1.29
C GLN A 18 6.38 -0.53 -2.73
N THR A 19 5.84 -1.28 -3.71
CA THR A 19 5.81 -0.88 -5.12
C THR A 19 4.90 0.34 -5.34
N VAL A 20 5.08 1.05 -6.45
CA VAL A 20 4.28 2.26 -6.77
C VAL A 20 2.78 1.97 -6.82
N GLU A 21 2.38 0.85 -7.43
CA GLU A 21 0.97 0.46 -7.53
C GLU A 21 0.41 0.03 -6.17
N ALA A 22 1.17 -0.72 -5.38
CA ALA A 22 0.77 -1.10 -4.03
C ALA A 22 0.62 0.12 -3.11
N PHE A 23 1.54 1.08 -3.20
CA PHE A 23 1.43 2.35 -2.51
C PHE A 23 0.15 3.11 -2.92
N LEU A 24 -0.12 3.22 -4.22
CA LEU A 24 -1.34 3.86 -4.71
C LEU A 24 -2.59 3.22 -4.08
N TYR A 25 -2.69 1.88 -4.08
CA TYR A 25 -3.85 1.18 -3.51
C TYR A 25 -4.02 1.44 -2.01
N SER A 26 -2.91 1.61 -1.30
CA SER A 26 -2.92 1.86 0.15
C SER A 26 -3.50 3.23 0.52
N ILE A 27 -3.37 4.25 -0.37
CA ILE A 27 -3.75 5.63 -0.05
C ILE A 27 -5.06 6.10 -0.71
N LEU A 28 -5.61 5.36 -1.67
CA LEU A 28 -6.81 5.77 -2.42
C LEU A 28 -8.02 6.08 -1.54
N HIS A 29 -8.14 5.42 -0.39
CA HIS A 29 -9.25 5.63 0.56
C HIS A 29 -9.27 7.04 1.17
N ALA A 30 -8.13 7.73 1.19
CA ALA A 30 -8.02 9.11 1.66
C ALA A 30 -8.57 10.13 0.66
N ASN A 31 -9.03 9.68 -0.53
CA ASN A 31 -9.50 10.53 -1.62
C ASN A 31 -8.54 11.69 -1.94
N PRO A 32 -7.25 11.42 -2.18
CA PRO A 32 -6.28 12.47 -2.46
C PRO A 32 -6.61 13.18 -3.78
N LEU A 33 -6.37 14.48 -3.85
CA LEU A 33 -6.50 15.24 -5.10
C LEU A 33 -5.47 14.81 -6.14
N ALA A 34 -4.26 14.55 -5.67
CA ALA A 34 -3.13 14.15 -6.51
C ALA A 34 -2.24 13.15 -5.78
N VAL A 35 -1.57 12.31 -6.56
CA VAL A 35 -0.54 11.38 -6.11
C VAL A 35 0.71 11.58 -6.97
N GLY A 36 1.88 11.34 -6.43
CA GLY A 36 3.09 11.51 -7.23
C GLY A 36 4.36 11.13 -6.51
N LEU A 37 5.45 11.40 -7.18
CA LEU A 37 6.79 11.11 -6.70
C LEU A 37 7.50 12.41 -6.34
N ASN A 38 8.14 12.39 -5.19
CA ASN A 38 8.84 13.54 -4.63
C ASN A 38 10.17 13.12 -4.04
N CYS A 39 11.23 13.84 -4.35
CA CYS A 39 12.56 13.62 -3.77
C CYS A 39 13.22 12.28 -4.17
N ALA A 40 14.30 11.92 -3.49
CA ALA A 40 15.10 10.70 -3.63
C ALA A 40 15.86 10.57 -4.96
N LEU A 41 15.27 10.98 -6.08
CA LEU A 41 15.77 10.77 -7.44
C LEU A 41 15.85 12.09 -8.23
N GLY A 42 16.74 12.12 -9.22
CA GLY A 42 16.65 13.05 -10.34
C GLY A 42 15.48 12.71 -11.27
N ALA A 43 15.20 13.58 -12.23
CA ALA A 43 14.05 13.40 -13.11
C ALA A 43 14.19 12.15 -14.00
N SER A 44 15.37 11.88 -14.55
CA SER A 44 15.60 10.71 -15.41
C SER A 44 15.35 9.40 -14.69
N GLU A 45 15.84 9.26 -13.46
CA GLU A 45 15.69 8.06 -12.64
C GLU A 45 14.22 7.87 -12.16
N MET A 46 13.48 8.98 -12.01
CA MET A 46 12.07 8.96 -11.58
C MET A 46 11.12 8.48 -12.69
N ARG A 47 11.50 8.65 -13.97
CA ARG A 47 10.65 8.41 -15.16
C ARG A 47 9.94 7.05 -15.18
N PRO A 48 10.60 5.89 -14.94
CA PRO A 48 9.94 4.57 -15.00
C PRO A 48 8.77 4.46 -14.02
N TRP A 49 8.97 4.94 -12.80
CA TRP A 49 7.98 4.92 -11.72
C TRP A 49 6.82 5.88 -11.98
N LEU A 50 7.14 7.05 -12.52
CA LEU A 50 6.16 8.04 -12.93
C LEU A 50 5.28 7.50 -14.06
N SER A 51 5.86 6.78 -15.01
CA SER A 51 5.13 6.12 -16.09
C SER A 51 4.17 5.05 -15.58
N GLU A 52 4.60 4.23 -14.60
CA GLU A 52 3.76 3.24 -13.94
C GLU A 52 2.59 3.90 -13.20
N LEU A 53 2.89 4.90 -12.36
CA LEU A 53 1.88 5.66 -11.62
C LEU A 53 0.89 6.36 -12.55
N SER A 54 1.38 6.95 -13.63
CA SER A 54 0.56 7.64 -14.61
C SER A 54 -0.47 6.73 -15.28
N LYS A 55 -0.17 5.45 -15.46
CA LYS A 55 -1.10 4.46 -16.05
C LYS A 55 -2.12 3.95 -15.05
N SER A 56 -1.75 3.88 -13.77
CA SER A 56 -2.55 3.24 -12.72
C SER A 56 -3.42 4.22 -11.93
N ALA A 57 -3.09 5.53 -11.93
CA ALA A 57 -3.79 6.51 -11.09
C ALA A 57 -4.94 7.20 -11.82
N ALA A 58 -6.17 7.02 -11.34
CA ALA A 58 -7.35 7.82 -11.73
C ALA A 58 -7.42 9.17 -10.98
N LEU A 59 -6.26 9.78 -10.71
CA LEU A 59 -6.04 11.02 -9.97
C LEU A 59 -5.08 11.92 -10.74
N TYR A 60 -4.93 13.17 -10.34
CA TYR A 60 -3.82 13.99 -10.84
C TYR A 60 -2.48 13.38 -10.39
N VAL A 61 -1.49 13.43 -11.28
CA VAL A 61 -0.14 12.93 -11.01
C VAL A 61 0.84 14.10 -10.98
N PHE A 62 1.69 14.11 -9.93
CA PHE A 62 2.76 15.10 -9.82
C PHE A 62 4.15 14.46 -9.81
N ALA A 63 5.15 15.25 -10.19
CA ALA A 63 6.55 14.90 -10.09
C ALA A 63 7.37 16.08 -9.56
N TYR A 64 8.08 15.86 -8.44
CA TYR A 64 8.97 16.82 -7.80
C TYR A 64 10.35 16.18 -7.58
N PRO A 65 11.14 15.99 -8.65
CA PRO A 65 12.48 15.41 -8.55
C PRO A 65 13.46 16.37 -7.88
N ASN A 66 14.60 15.84 -7.46
CA ASN A 66 15.74 16.63 -7.07
C ASN A 66 16.42 17.25 -8.30
N ALA A 67 17.24 18.27 -8.09
CA ALA A 67 18.10 18.84 -9.13
C ALA A 67 19.30 17.89 -9.40
N GLY A 68 19.00 16.69 -9.91
CA GLY A 68 19.93 15.58 -10.08
C GLY A 68 20.10 14.69 -8.86
N LEU A 69 21.14 13.88 -8.87
CA LEU A 69 21.57 13.10 -7.70
C LEU A 69 22.59 13.89 -6.89
N PRO A 70 22.70 13.68 -5.57
CA PRO A 70 23.71 14.36 -4.77
C PRO A 70 25.11 13.93 -5.22
N ASN A 71 26.03 14.90 -5.34
CA ASN A 71 27.44 14.66 -5.61
C ASN A 71 28.18 14.11 -4.35
N GLU A 72 29.49 13.90 -4.44
CA GLU A 72 30.31 13.37 -3.34
C GLU A 72 30.29 14.24 -2.07
N PHE A 73 29.90 15.51 -2.19
CA PHE A 73 29.75 16.45 -1.07
C PHE A 73 28.29 16.55 -0.58
N GLY A 74 27.36 15.78 -1.17
CA GLY A 74 25.94 15.84 -0.85
C GLY A 74 25.21 17.03 -1.48
N GLU A 75 25.84 17.75 -2.42
CA GLU A 75 25.27 18.89 -3.12
C GLU A 75 24.56 18.46 -4.42
N TYR A 76 23.62 19.29 -4.87
CA TYR A 76 22.87 19.07 -6.11
C TYR A 76 23.31 20.11 -7.13
N ASP A 77 23.82 19.68 -8.27
CA ASP A 77 24.48 20.52 -9.25
C ASP A 77 23.87 20.51 -10.66
N GLN A 78 22.70 19.85 -10.81
CA GLN A 78 21.98 19.87 -12.08
C GLN A 78 21.46 21.28 -12.39
N SER A 79 21.74 21.78 -13.60
CA SER A 79 21.35 23.12 -13.98
C SER A 79 19.83 23.27 -14.22
N PRO A 80 19.26 24.50 -14.05
CA PRO A 80 17.85 24.77 -14.31
C PRO A 80 17.38 24.33 -15.70
N GLY A 81 18.17 24.59 -16.74
CA GLY A 81 17.83 24.22 -18.12
C GLY A 81 17.80 22.70 -18.34
N HIS A 82 18.72 21.95 -17.71
CA HIS A 82 18.75 20.51 -17.81
C HIS A 82 17.51 19.90 -17.14
N MET A 83 17.22 20.28 -15.90
CA MET A 83 16.05 19.80 -15.16
C MET A 83 14.74 20.15 -15.87
N ALA A 84 14.61 21.37 -16.39
CA ALA A 84 13.44 21.81 -17.15
C ALA A 84 13.22 20.96 -18.41
N ASN A 85 14.30 20.60 -19.13
CA ASN A 85 14.20 19.76 -20.32
C ASN A 85 13.68 18.35 -19.97
N GLU A 86 14.17 17.72 -18.90
CA GLU A 86 13.72 16.41 -18.45
C GLU A 86 12.25 16.43 -18.03
N ILE A 87 11.84 17.43 -17.25
CA ILE A 87 10.44 17.59 -16.79
C ILE A 87 9.50 17.91 -17.96
N SER A 88 9.94 18.71 -18.92
CA SER A 88 9.13 18.95 -20.14
C SER A 88 8.92 17.65 -20.94
N GLY A 89 9.88 16.72 -20.86
CA GLY A 89 9.71 15.38 -21.41
C GLY A 89 8.55 14.62 -20.77
N PHE A 90 8.40 14.68 -19.44
CA PHE A 90 7.25 14.08 -18.75
C PHE A 90 5.92 14.68 -19.21
N ALA A 91 5.87 16.00 -19.35
CA ALA A 91 4.66 16.69 -19.81
C ALA A 91 4.31 16.36 -21.27
N LYS A 92 5.32 16.30 -22.17
CA LYS A 92 5.13 15.92 -23.58
C LYS A 92 4.65 14.49 -23.74
N GLU A 93 5.11 13.58 -22.88
CA GLU A 93 4.65 12.19 -22.83
C GLU A 93 3.30 12.02 -22.14
N GLY A 94 2.74 13.09 -21.58
CA GLY A 94 1.45 13.03 -20.86
C GLY A 94 1.52 12.23 -19.56
N LEU A 95 2.63 12.30 -18.82
CA LEU A 95 2.82 11.54 -17.57
C LEU A 95 2.37 12.32 -16.34
N VAL A 96 2.27 13.65 -16.41
CA VAL A 96 2.07 14.53 -15.26
C VAL A 96 0.97 15.56 -15.46
N ASN A 97 0.39 16.00 -14.34
CA ASN A 97 -0.54 17.12 -14.25
C ASN A 97 0.07 18.31 -13.49
N LEU A 98 0.97 18.01 -12.52
CA LEU A 98 1.67 19.04 -11.74
C LEU A 98 3.17 18.72 -11.76
N VAL A 99 3.97 19.76 -11.83
CA VAL A 99 5.43 19.66 -11.84
C VAL A 99 6.05 20.65 -10.89
N GLY A 100 7.25 20.35 -10.45
CA GLY A 100 8.03 21.20 -9.57
C GLY A 100 9.38 20.57 -9.31
N GLY A 101 9.99 20.90 -8.19
CA GLY A 101 11.27 20.36 -7.79
C GLY A 101 11.33 20.11 -6.29
N CYS A 102 12.39 19.44 -5.84
CA CYS A 102 12.69 19.14 -4.45
C CYS A 102 14.12 19.57 -4.09
N CYS A 103 14.95 18.70 -3.57
CA CYS A 103 16.29 19.04 -3.11
C CYS A 103 17.15 19.65 -4.23
N GLY A 104 17.87 20.71 -3.90
CA GLY A 104 18.73 21.43 -4.83
C GLY A 104 18.02 22.37 -5.81
N THR A 105 16.69 22.41 -5.82
CA THR A 105 15.95 23.34 -6.71
C THR A 105 15.95 24.76 -6.14
N THR A 106 16.19 25.72 -7.02
CA THR A 106 16.19 27.18 -6.76
C THR A 106 15.02 27.83 -7.49
N PRO A 107 14.75 29.13 -7.23
CA PRO A 107 13.75 29.90 -8.01
C PRO A 107 13.99 29.84 -9.52
N GLU A 108 15.24 29.83 -9.96
CA GLU A 108 15.63 29.73 -11.37
C GLU A 108 15.23 28.39 -11.98
N HIS A 109 15.37 27.29 -11.23
CA HIS A 109 14.87 25.98 -11.66
C HIS A 109 13.35 25.99 -11.85
N ILE A 110 12.62 26.55 -10.89
CA ILE A 110 11.15 26.61 -10.97
C ILE A 110 10.70 27.48 -12.14
N SER A 111 11.37 28.61 -12.38
CA SER A 111 11.09 29.48 -13.54
C SER A 111 11.30 28.71 -14.85
N ALA A 112 12.46 28.08 -15.01
CA ALA A 112 12.78 27.29 -16.20
C ALA A 112 11.80 26.14 -16.43
N ILE A 113 11.40 25.42 -15.36
CA ILE A 113 10.38 24.37 -15.44
C ILE A 113 9.04 24.95 -15.90
N ALA A 114 8.57 26.03 -15.29
CA ALA A 114 7.30 26.66 -15.64
C ALA A 114 7.27 27.11 -17.10
N GLU A 115 8.34 27.72 -17.60
CA GLU A 115 8.48 28.12 -18.99
C GLU A 115 8.46 26.89 -19.93
N SER A 116 9.17 25.83 -19.59
CA SER A 116 9.31 24.63 -20.42
C SER A 116 8.02 23.83 -20.61
N VAL A 117 7.08 23.93 -19.66
CA VAL A 117 5.78 23.23 -19.72
C VAL A 117 4.63 24.16 -20.16
N ASN A 118 4.90 25.43 -20.33
CA ASN A 118 3.87 26.40 -20.75
C ASN A 118 3.26 25.99 -22.10
N GLY A 119 1.93 25.95 -22.16
CA GLY A 119 1.19 25.56 -23.36
C GLY A 119 1.16 24.06 -23.66
N LEU A 120 1.85 23.22 -22.89
CA LEU A 120 1.74 21.77 -23.01
C LEU A 120 0.41 21.27 -22.41
N ARG A 121 -0.13 20.21 -23.02
CA ARG A 121 -1.35 19.58 -22.50
C ARG A 121 -1.04 18.78 -21.24
N PRO A 122 -1.85 18.91 -20.18
CA PRO A 122 -1.71 18.05 -19.00
C PRO A 122 -2.04 16.60 -19.35
N ARG A 123 -1.58 15.67 -18.49
CA ARG A 123 -1.92 14.25 -18.57
C ARG A 123 -3.45 14.05 -18.56
N ASN A 124 -3.94 13.22 -19.43
CA ASN A 124 -5.31 12.73 -19.36
C ASN A 124 -5.44 11.73 -18.22
N ILE A 125 -6.43 11.92 -17.35
CA ILE A 125 -6.71 10.96 -16.27
C ILE A 125 -7.33 9.71 -16.91
N PRO A 126 -6.71 8.51 -16.74
CA PRO A 126 -7.23 7.29 -17.32
C PRO A 126 -8.53 6.85 -16.63
N ASN A 127 -9.40 6.21 -17.39
CA ASN A 127 -10.49 5.45 -16.81
C ASN A 127 -9.94 4.10 -16.33
N ILE A 128 -10.05 3.82 -15.03
CA ILE A 128 -9.53 2.60 -14.41
C ILE A 128 -10.72 1.70 -14.06
N ASP A 129 -10.67 0.46 -14.51
CA ASP A 129 -11.70 -0.54 -14.21
C ASP A 129 -11.91 -0.72 -12.72
N ASN A 130 -13.15 -0.95 -12.31
CA ASN A 130 -13.53 -1.10 -10.91
C ASN A 130 -13.30 -2.56 -10.42
N TYR A 131 -12.04 -2.98 -10.35
CA TYR A 131 -11.66 -4.28 -9.81
C TYR A 131 -11.37 -4.20 -8.30
N THR A 132 -11.44 -5.35 -7.63
CA THR A 132 -10.96 -5.45 -6.25
C THR A 132 -9.44 -5.35 -6.23
N ARG A 133 -8.93 -4.34 -5.55
CA ARG A 133 -7.50 -4.07 -5.41
C ARG A 133 -7.10 -4.14 -3.96
N LEU A 134 -6.08 -4.92 -3.69
CA LEU A 134 -5.48 -5.13 -2.38
C LEU A 134 -3.97 -4.91 -2.51
N SER A 135 -3.28 -4.75 -1.40
CA SER A 135 -1.82 -4.69 -1.41
C SER A 135 -1.21 -5.07 -0.06
N GLY A 136 -0.09 -5.76 -0.13
CA GLY A 136 0.98 -5.72 0.85
C GLY A 136 2.05 -4.75 0.36
N LEU A 137 3.31 -5.21 0.27
CA LEU A 137 4.36 -4.50 -0.47
C LEU A 137 4.16 -4.60 -1.98
N GLU A 138 3.47 -5.63 -2.45
CA GLU A 138 3.09 -5.84 -3.84
C GLU A 138 1.59 -5.68 -4.03
N PRO A 139 1.12 -5.26 -5.24
CA PRO A 139 -0.30 -5.12 -5.52
C PRO A 139 -0.92 -6.48 -5.82
N LEU A 140 -2.17 -6.67 -5.41
CA LEU A 140 -3.03 -7.77 -5.83
C LEU A 140 -4.32 -7.20 -6.42
N THR A 141 -4.50 -7.36 -7.73
CA THR A 141 -5.75 -6.96 -8.43
C THR A 141 -6.51 -8.21 -8.85
N ILE A 142 -7.74 -8.36 -8.36
CA ILE A 142 -8.63 -9.47 -8.70
C ILE A 142 -9.47 -9.03 -9.91
N ARG A 143 -9.28 -9.71 -11.04
CA ARG A 143 -9.92 -9.43 -12.32
C ARG A 143 -10.80 -10.61 -12.74
N PRO A 144 -11.71 -10.45 -13.69
CA PRO A 144 -12.54 -11.57 -14.19
C PRO A 144 -11.72 -12.75 -14.74
N GLU A 145 -10.56 -12.46 -15.33
CA GLU A 145 -9.62 -13.44 -15.88
C GLU A 145 -8.59 -13.97 -14.87
N SER A 146 -8.63 -13.47 -13.62
CA SER A 146 -7.74 -13.98 -12.56
C SER A 146 -8.07 -15.44 -12.25
N ASN A 147 -7.02 -16.23 -11.98
CA ASN A 147 -7.19 -17.56 -11.41
C ASN A 147 -7.76 -17.47 -9.99
N PHE A 148 -8.11 -18.62 -9.43
CA PHE A 148 -8.55 -18.72 -8.03
C PHE A 148 -7.52 -18.08 -7.09
N ILE A 149 -7.99 -17.22 -6.18
CA ILE A 149 -7.13 -16.56 -5.20
C ILE A 149 -7.06 -17.39 -3.94
N ASN A 150 -5.85 -17.84 -3.60
CA ASN A 150 -5.62 -18.66 -2.41
C ASN A 150 -5.37 -17.78 -1.18
N ILE A 151 -6.14 -18.02 -0.13
CA ILE A 151 -5.95 -17.43 1.20
C ILE A 151 -5.32 -18.47 2.10
N GLY A 152 -4.16 -18.16 2.67
CA GLY A 152 -3.48 -19.03 3.62
C GLY A 152 -4.02 -18.85 5.02
N GLU A 153 -4.53 -19.93 5.64
CA GLU A 153 -5.18 -19.91 6.95
C GLU A 153 -4.38 -20.64 8.05
N ARG A 154 -3.08 -20.86 7.87
CA ARG A 154 -2.27 -21.53 8.90
C ARG A 154 -1.79 -20.60 10.00
N THR A 155 -1.91 -19.30 9.82
CA THR A 155 -1.68 -18.24 10.82
C THR A 155 -2.94 -17.90 11.64
N ASN A 156 -3.82 -18.86 11.79
CA ASN A 156 -5.08 -18.77 12.52
C ASN A 156 -5.03 -19.69 13.76
N VAL A 157 -5.12 -19.13 14.97
CA VAL A 157 -5.02 -19.89 16.23
C VAL A 157 -6.19 -20.84 16.45
N THR A 158 -7.34 -20.61 15.81
CA THR A 158 -8.50 -21.50 15.86
C THR A 158 -8.35 -22.65 14.87
N GLY A 159 -7.77 -22.39 13.69
CA GLY A 159 -7.64 -23.35 12.59
C GLY A 159 -6.33 -24.16 12.60
N SER A 160 -5.28 -23.71 13.31
CA SER A 160 -3.94 -24.34 13.33
C SER A 160 -3.47 -24.63 14.76
N SER A 161 -3.45 -25.90 15.14
CA SER A 161 -2.96 -26.31 16.46
C SER A 161 -1.46 -26.03 16.66
N ILE A 162 -0.66 -26.08 15.58
CA ILE A 162 0.76 -25.76 15.60
C ILE A 162 0.94 -24.27 15.87
N PHE A 163 0.32 -23.41 15.07
CA PHE A 163 0.40 -21.97 15.21
C PHE A 163 -0.09 -21.51 16.59
N ARG A 164 -1.23 -22.06 17.08
CA ARG A 164 -1.74 -21.79 18.42
C ARG A 164 -0.70 -22.06 19.50
N LYS A 165 -0.01 -23.20 19.44
CA LYS A 165 1.03 -23.56 20.43
C LYS A 165 2.20 -22.57 20.40
N LEU A 166 2.64 -22.17 19.21
CA LEU A 166 3.74 -21.21 19.05
C LEU A 166 3.37 -19.86 19.64
N ILE A 167 2.19 -19.35 19.33
CA ILE A 167 1.70 -18.07 19.87
C ILE A 167 1.55 -18.12 21.39
N LYS A 168 0.95 -19.18 21.95
CA LYS A 168 0.78 -19.34 23.40
C LYS A 168 2.10 -19.43 24.16
N ASN A 169 3.14 -19.95 23.54
CA ASN A 169 4.48 -20.07 24.11
C ASN A 169 5.34 -18.81 23.87
N GLY A 170 4.84 -17.81 23.12
CA GLY A 170 5.62 -16.63 22.76
C GLY A 170 6.71 -16.90 21.71
N ASP A 171 6.66 -18.02 21.00
CA ASP A 171 7.65 -18.40 19.97
C ASP A 171 7.29 -17.77 18.62
N TYR A 172 7.35 -16.44 18.58
CA TYR A 172 6.94 -15.65 17.41
C TYR A 172 7.84 -15.90 16.20
N GLU A 173 9.12 -16.17 16.38
CA GLU A 173 10.05 -16.47 15.28
C GLU A 173 9.60 -17.70 14.47
N LYS A 174 9.20 -18.77 15.19
CA LYS A 174 8.65 -19.95 14.52
C LYS A 174 7.23 -19.70 13.99
N ALA A 175 6.46 -18.84 14.63
CA ALA A 175 5.16 -18.45 14.12
C ALA A 175 5.28 -17.68 12.78
N LEU A 176 6.33 -16.84 12.62
CA LEU A 176 6.65 -16.18 11.34
C LEU A 176 7.01 -17.19 10.25
N SER A 177 7.71 -18.28 10.58
CA SER A 177 8.00 -19.33 9.57
C SER A 177 6.71 -19.94 9.01
N VAL A 178 5.66 -20.11 9.84
CA VAL A 178 4.35 -20.59 9.36
C VAL A 178 3.72 -19.59 8.36
N ALA A 179 3.85 -18.29 8.59
CA ALA A 179 3.39 -17.27 7.65
C ALA A 179 4.19 -17.32 6.34
N ARG A 180 5.52 -17.42 6.45
CA ARG A 180 6.43 -17.50 5.28
C ARG A 180 6.13 -18.73 4.43
N ASP A 181 6.00 -19.90 5.05
CA ASP A 181 5.68 -21.15 4.34
C ASP A 181 4.40 -21.03 3.50
N GLN A 182 3.37 -20.33 3.98
CA GLN A 182 2.14 -20.13 3.22
C GLN A 182 2.39 -19.31 1.97
N VAL A 183 3.14 -18.21 2.08
CA VAL A 183 3.44 -17.31 0.96
C VAL A 183 4.34 -18.01 -0.06
N GLU A 184 5.36 -18.75 0.38
CA GLU A 184 6.26 -19.53 -0.48
C GLU A 184 5.51 -20.65 -1.23
N ASN A 185 4.47 -21.22 -0.61
CA ASN A 185 3.61 -22.23 -1.24
C ASN A 185 2.42 -21.65 -2.01
N GLY A 186 2.44 -20.34 -2.31
CA GLY A 186 1.53 -19.72 -3.26
C GLY A 186 0.27 -19.08 -2.66
N ALA A 187 0.22 -18.85 -1.35
CA ALA A 187 -0.83 -18.01 -0.79
C ALA A 187 -0.67 -16.57 -1.30
N GLN A 188 -1.74 -16.01 -1.83
CA GLN A 188 -1.79 -14.65 -2.36
C GLN A 188 -2.33 -13.66 -1.32
N ILE A 189 -2.91 -14.15 -0.25
CA ILE A 189 -3.39 -13.44 0.94
C ILE A 189 -3.08 -14.36 2.13
N ILE A 190 -2.72 -13.81 3.28
CA ILE A 190 -2.60 -14.57 4.53
C ILE A 190 -3.64 -14.09 5.53
N ASP A 191 -4.38 -15.04 6.11
CA ASP A 191 -5.34 -14.80 7.17
C ASP A 191 -4.65 -14.90 8.53
N ILE A 192 -4.88 -13.91 9.40
CA ILE A 192 -4.29 -13.84 10.73
C ILE A 192 -5.40 -13.73 11.76
N ASN A 193 -5.52 -14.76 12.60
CA ASN A 193 -6.47 -14.82 13.70
C ASN A 193 -5.77 -15.12 15.01
N MET A 194 -6.05 -14.30 16.04
CA MET A 194 -5.50 -14.40 17.40
C MET A 194 -6.61 -14.62 18.45
N ASP A 195 -7.81 -15.08 18.05
CA ASP A 195 -8.95 -15.29 18.94
C ASP A 195 -8.76 -16.57 19.78
N GLU A 196 -8.05 -16.46 20.87
CA GLU A 196 -7.87 -17.53 21.87
C GLU A 196 -8.21 -16.98 23.26
N GLY A 197 -9.04 -17.70 24.00
CA GLY A 197 -9.62 -17.23 25.26
C GLY A 197 -8.65 -16.90 26.39
N LEU A 198 -7.41 -17.39 26.31
CA LEU A 198 -6.36 -17.15 27.32
C LEU A 198 -5.28 -16.15 26.85
N LEU A 199 -5.45 -15.58 25.65
CA LEU A 199 -4.53 -14.59 25.10
C LEU A 199 -5.11 -13.18 25.20
N ASP A 200 -4.25 -12.19 25.40
CA ASP A 200 -4.55 -10.81 25.04
C ASP A 200 -4.46 -10.69 23.53
N SER A 201 -5.57 -10.96 22.84
CA SER A 201 -5.64 -11.03 21.38
C SER A 201 -5.23 -9.72 20.71
N GLU A 202 -5.49 -8.57 21.33
CA GLU A 202 -5.10 -7.25 20.79
C GLU A 202 -3.59 -7.09 20.80
N SER A 203 -2.94 -7.32 21.94
CA SER A 203 -1.49 -7.22 22.11
C SER A 203 -0.74 -8.22 21.22
N VAL A 204 -1.25 -9.44 21.10
CA VAL A 204 -0.65 -10.49 20.26
C VAL A 204 -0.81 -10.17 18.79
N MET A 205 -1.98 -9.69 18.34
CA MET A 205 -2.21 -9.24 16.97
C MET A 205 -1.25 -8.12 16.58
N GLU A 206 -1.14 -7.08 17.42
CA GLU A 206 -0.21 -5.97 17.20
C GLU A 206 1.24 -6.47 17.07
N THR A 207 1.69 -7.28 18.03
CA THR A 207 3.07 -7.80 18.05
C THR A 207 3.37 -8.60 16.78
N PHE A 208 2.50 -9.53 16.41
CA PHE A 208 2.73 -10.40 15.26
C PHE A 208 2.70 -9.62 13.94
N LEU A 209 1.78 -8.68 13.77
CA LEU A 209 1.70 -7.85 12.57
C LEU A 209 2.92 -6.94 12.41
N ARG A 210 3.45 -6.38 13.49
CA ARG A 210 4.70 -5.60 13.46
C ARG A 210 5.90 -6.45 13.05
N MET A 211 5.95 -7.69 13.48
CA MET A 211 6.99 -8.62 13.05
C MET A 211 6.84 -8.97 11.56
N ILE A 212 5.62 -9.26 11.09
CA ILE A 212 5.35 -9.46 9.65
C ILE A 212 5.80 -8.26 8.82
N ALA A 213 5.55 -7.04 9.29
CA ALA A 213 5.92 -5.82 8.55
C ALA A 213 7.43 -5.68 8.33
N SER A 214 8.26 -6.31 9.18
CA SER A 214 9.72 -6.35 9.02
C SER A 214 10.23 -7.50 8.13
N GLU A 215 9.34 -8.38 7.66
CA GLU A 215 9.64 -9.56 6.83
C GLU A 215 9.12 -9.37 5.39
N PRO A 216 9.94 -8.87 4.46
CA PRO A 216 9.49 -8.59 3.09
C PRO A 216 8.93 -9.81 2.35
N ASP A 217 9.44 -11.00 2.62
CA ASP A 217 8.99 -12.25 2.01
C ASP A 217 7.56 -12.63 2.42
N ILE A 218 7.11 -12.13 3.57
CA ILE A 218 5.75 -12.34 4.07
C ILE A 218 4.86 -11.14 3.71
N SER A 219 5.33 -9.94 4.01
CA SER A 219 4.56 -8.69 3.86
C SER A 219 4.31 -8.27 2.42
N LYS A 220 4.92 -8.96 1.42
CA LYS A 220 4.62 -8.73 0.00
C LYS A 220 3.16 -8.99 -0.37
N VAL A 221 2.48 -9.92 0.31
CA VAL A 221 1.06 -10.20 0.08
C VAL A 221 0.15 -9.40 1.03
N PRO A 222 -1.11 -9.11 0.63
CA PRO A 222 -2.08 -8.50 1.52
C PRO A 222 -2.37 -9.39 2.75
N VAL A 223 -2.62 -8.74 3.89
CA VAL A 223 -3.04 -9.40 5.12
C VAL A 223 -4.55 -9.33 5.28
N MET A 224 -5.16 -10.45 5.64
CA MET A 224 -6.55 -10.54 6.12
C MET A 224 -6.53 -10.61 7.64
N ILE A 225 -7.17 -9.66 8.29
CA ILE A 225 -7.32 -9.63 9.75
C ILE A 225 -8.64 -10.32 10.08
N ASP A 226 -8.55 -11.43 10.81
CA ASP A 226 -9.69 -12.23 11.20
C ASP A 226 -9.89 -12.19 12.72
N SER A 227 -11.04 -11.74 13.15
CA SER A 227 -11.47 -11.78 14.54
C SER A 227 -12.98 -11.63 14.66
N SER A 228 -13.53 -12.24 15.72
CA SER A 228 -14.90 -12.02 16.17
C SER A 228 -15.07 -10.73 17.00
N LYS A 229 -13.98 -10.06 17.38
CA LYS A 229 -13.97 -8.87 18.24
C LYS A 229 -13.55 -7.64 17.45
N TRP A 230 -14.37 -6.58 17.49
CA TRP A 230 -14.04 -5.32 16.83
C TRP A 230 -12.71 -4.71 17.29
N SER A 231 -12.41 -4.74 18.59
CA SER A 231 -11.17 -4.17 19.14
C SER A 231 -9.91 -4.84 18.57
N VAL A 232 -9.95 -6.15 18.32
CA VAL A 232 -8.86 -6.90 17.68
C VAL A 232 -8.74 -6.54 16.20
N LEU A 233 -9.88 -6.45 15.48
CA LEU A 233 -9.91 -6.00 14.08
C LEU A 233 -9.33 -4.60 13.94
N GLU A 234 -9.73 -3.66 14.80
CA GLU A 234 -9.23 -2.29 14.77
C GLU A 234 -7.73 -2.21 15.10
N THR A 235 -7.26 -2.99 16.07
CA THR A 235 -5.84 -3.11 16.38
C THR A 235 -5.06 -3.64 15.17
N GLY A 236 -5.58 -4.66 14.50
CA GLY A 236 -4.99 -5.18 13.27
C GLY A 236 -4.92 -4.13 12.18
N LEU A 237 -6.02 -3.42 11.91
CA LEU A 237 -6.07 -2.35 10.91
C LEU A 237 -5.06 -1.22 11.14
N LYS A 238 -4.74 -0.91 12.41
CA LYS A 238 -3.72 0.08 12.79
C LYS A 238 -2.28 -0.39 12.54
N ASN A 239 -2.05 -1.70 12.43
CA ASN A 239 -0.72 -2.29 12.38
C ASN A 239 -0.39 -3.01 11.07
N ILE A 240 -1.31 -3.06 10.09
CA ILE A 240 -0.99 -3.56 8.74
C ILE A 240 -0.42 -2.49 7.85
N GLN A 241 0.43 -2.90 6.91
CA GLN A 241 0.90 -2.09 5.81
C GLN A 241 0.13 -2.50 4.54
N GLY A 242 -0.21 -1.51 3.72
CA GLY A 242 -0.93 -1.77 2.48
C GLY A 242 -2.46 -1.70 2.64
N LYS A 243 -3.15 -2.30 1.69
CA LYS A 243 -4.60 -2.42 1.68
C LYS A 243 -5.00 -3.87 1.98
N GLY A 244 -5.25 -4.15 3.25
CA GLY A 244 -5.68 -5.46 3.74
C GLY A 244 -7.18 -5.69 3.64
N ILE A 245 -7.61 -6.76 4.29
CA ILE A 245 -9.00 -7.23 4.33
C ILE A 245 -9.41 -7.44 5.78
N VAL A 246 -10.64 -7.15 6.13
CA VAL A 246 -11.25 -7.53 7.42
C VAL A 246 -12.16 -8.75 7.21
N ASN A 247 -11.98 -9.76 8.02
CA ASN A 247 -12.80 -10.96 8.13
C ASN A 247 -13.34 -11.03 9.58
N SER A 248 -14.57 -10.74 9.85
CA SER A 248 -15.66 -10.30 9.01
C SER A 248 -16.62 -9.42 9.83
N ILE A 249 -17.53 -8.75 9.15
CA ILE A 249 -18.66 -8.08 9.80
C ILE A 249 -19.97 -8.76 9.42
N SER A 250 -20.97 -8.63 10.29
CA SER A 250 -22.30 -9.24 10.05
C SER A 250 -23.40 -8.43 10.72
N LEU A 251 -24.66 -8.69 10.36
CA LEU A 251 -25.83 -8.07 10.99
C LEU A 251 -26.22 -8.68 12.36
N LYS A 252 -25.42 -9.60 12.90
CA LYS A 252 -25.74 -10.26 14.18
C LYS A 252 -25.90 -9.30 15.35
N GLU A 253 -25.10 -8.24 15.37
CA GLU A 253 -25.11 -7.22 16.44
C GLU A 253 -26.02 -6.03 16.11
N GLY A 254 -26.80 -6.13 15.03
CA GLY A 254 -27.71 -5.10 14.58
C GLY A 254 -27.15 -4.23 13.46
N GLU A 255 -28.05 -3.51 12.78
CA GLU A 255 -27.73 -2.69 11.62
C GLU A 255 -26.82 -1.50 11.95
N ASP A 256 -27.06 -0.84 13.07
CA ASP A 256 -26.27 0.34 13.49
C ASP A 256 -24.80 -0.03 13.67
N GLU A 257 -24.52 -1.13 14.35
CA GLU A 257 -23.17 -1.61 14.61
C GLU A 257 -22.49 -2.07 13.30
N PHE A 258 -23.23 -2.79 12.45
CA PHE A 258 -22.74 -3.18 11.13
C PHE A 258 -22.31 -1.96 10.31
N ILE A 259 -23.16 -0.93 10.23
CA ILE A 259 -22.87 0.31 9.49
C ILE A 259 -21.68 1.04 10.11
N ARG A 260 -21.60 1.09 11.45
CA ARG A 260 -20.46 1.70 12.15
C ARG A 260 -19.15 1.01 11.76
N GLN A 261 -19.09 -0.32 11.90
CA GLN A 261 -17.91 -1.11 11.56
C GLN A 261 -17.53 -0.93 10.08
N ALA A 262 -18.49 -1.00 9.16
CA ALA A 262 -18.23 -0.82 7.73
C ALA A 262 -17.64 0.57 7.42
N LYS A 263 -18.15 1.63 8.07
CA LYS A 263 -17.62 2.98 7.91
C LYS A 263 -16.19 3.11 8.46
N GLU A 264 -15.90 2.51 9.60
CA GLU A 264 -14.54 2.53 10.18
C GLU A 264 -13.56 1.75 9.29
N ILE A 265 -13.91 0.54 8.83
CA ILE A 265 -13.08 -0.24 7.91
C ILE A 265 -12.77 0.56 6.64
N LYS A 266 -13.77 1.26 6.09
CA LYS A 266 -13.58 2.15 4.93
C LYS A 266 -12.60 3.29 5.20
N LYS A 267 -12.56 3.86 6.40
CA LYS A 267 -11.59 4.90 6.78
C LYS A 267 -10.15 4.37 6.82
N TYR A 268 -9.95 3.12 7.21
CA TYR A 268 -8.66 2.44 7.14
C TYR A 268 -8.29 1.99 5.72
N GLY A 269 -9.20 2.08 4.76
CA GLY A 269 -8.98 1.71 3.36
C GLY A 269 -9.02 0.21 3.10
N ALA A 270 -9.36 -0.60 4.09
CA ALA A 270 -9.41 -2.04 3.93
C ALA A 270 -10.65 -2.51 3.15
N ALA A 271 -10.53 -3.65 2.49
CA ALA A 271 -11.66 -4.43 2.02
C ALA A 271 -12.33 -5.18 3.19
N VAL A 272 -13.53 -5.69 2.99
CA VAL A 272 -14.27 -6.37 4.06
C VAL A 272 -15.04 -7.57 3.53
N ILE A 273 -15.02 -8.65 4.29
CA ILE A 273 -15.91 -9.79 4.11
C ILE A 273 -17.18 -9.55 4.93
N VAL A 274 -18.31 -9.56 4.26
CA VAL A 274 -19.63 -9.46 4.89
C VAL A 274 -20.24 -10.84 5.00
N MET A 275 -20.50 -11.28 6.23
CA MET A 275 -21.18 -12.55 6.50
C MET A 275 -22.68 -12.38 6.36
N ALA A 276 -23.21 -12.75 5.20
CA ALA A 276 -24.64 -12.76 4.89
C ALA A 276 -25.30 -14.04 5.46
N LEU A 277 -25.30 -14.20 6.77
CA LEU A 277 -25.90 -15.36 7.43
C LEU A 277 -27.40 -15.19 7.55
N SER A 278 -28.15 -16.14 6.98
CA SER A 278 -29.60 -16.26 7.18
C SER A 278 -29.90 -17.41 8.12
N LEU A 279 -30.47 -17.12 9.29
CA LEU A 279 -30.92 -18.15 10.23
C LEU A 279 -32.11 -18.95 9.71
N ILE A 280 -32.82 -18.43 8.67
CA ILE A 280 -34.00 -19.09 8.07
C ILE A 280 -33.60 -20.24 7.13
N HIS A 281 -32.38 -20.20 6.59
CA HIS A 281 -31.90 -21.18 5.60
C HIS A 281 -30.92 -22.20 6.18
N ILE A 282 -30.67 -22.17 7.48
CA ILE A 282 -29.89 -23.16 8.22
C ILE A 282 -30.83 -24.17 8.86
#